data_61c983d99dca431a639933502043aab7
#
_entry.id   61c983d99dca431a639933502043aab7
#
_cell.length_a   1.000
_cell.length_b   1.000
_cell.length_c   1.000
_cell.angle_alpha   90.00
_cell.angle_beta   90.00
_cell.angle_gamma   90.00
#
_symmetry.space_group_name_H-M   'P 1'
#
loop_
_entity.id
_entity.type
_entity.pdbx_description
1 polymer ?
#
loop_
_entity_poly.entity_id
_entity_poly.type
_entity_poly.pdbx_seq_one_letter_code
_entity_poly.pdbx_strand_id
1 'polypeptide(L)'
;MGMVKLMEEAAAGNTANGYEFTLAGSPDEIVGSIIQGEFDVAAVPTNLAATLYNKTQGKVQLLALNTLGVLYVVEAGDTIQSIGDLAGKTVYSTGKGSTPEYALNYILAENGLTDQVAVEYKTEHAELAALLSQGQADVALLPQPFVTTALSQNDKLRVALDLTQEWDKVAQGASGLTMGCVIAQRSFLEENADAAAAFLAEYKASVDFVTEPANLDAAAALVVQAGILPKEPVAKAALPQCGITFLSGEEMKKTASGFLAVLHAADPKSVGGALPDEELYYLG
;
A
#
# COMPACT_ATOMS: atom_id res chain seq x y z
N MET A 1 -2.53 9.09 -0.28
CA MET A 1 -2.88 10.06 -1.34
C MET A 1 -4.36 10.05 -1.70
N GLY A 2 -5.06 8.93 -1.70
CA GLY A 2 -6.50 8.87 -2.02
C GLY A 2 -7.43 9.68 -1.11
N MET A 3 -6.98 10.10 0.07
CA MET A 3 -7.78 10.92 1.02
C MET A 3 -7.57 12.43 0.90
N VAL A 4 -6.70 12.92 0.03
CA VAL A 4 -6.32 14.36 0.04
C VAL A 4 -7.50 15.29 -0.28
N LYS A 5 -8.44 14.86 -1.11
CA LYS A 5 -9.67 15.63 -1.38
C LYS A 5 -10.62 15.62 -0.18
N LEU A 6 -10.75 14.48 0.50
CA LEU A 6 -11.51 14.39 1.76
C LEU A 6 -10.90 15.31 2.83
N MET A 7 -9.56 15.35 2.95
CA MET A 7 -8.88 16.25 3.87
C MET A 7 -9.16 17.73 3.57
N GLU A 8 -9.18 18.09 2.29
CA GLU A 8 -9.54 19.46 1.83
C GLU A 8 -10.99 19.80 2.19
N GLU A 9 -11.93 18.91 1.86
CA GLU A 9 -13.36 19.14 2.14
C GLU A 9 -13.65 19.22 3.65
N ALA A 10 -12.99 18.36 4.45
CA ALA A 10 -13.09 18.42 5.90
C ALA A 10 -12.57 19.74 6.47
N ALA A 11 -11.42 20.21 5.99
CA ALA A 11 -10.88 21.51 6.40
C ALA A 11 -11.78 22.70 6.00
N ALA A 12 -12.53 22.54 4.91
CA ALA A 12 -13.52 23.55 4.46
C ALA A 12 -14.88 23.42 5.18
N GLY A 13 -15.09 22.38 6.00
CA GLY A 13 -16.36 22.14 6.69
C GLY A 13 -17.48 21.60 5.78
N ASN A 14 -17.13 20.98 4.67
CA ASN A 14 -18.05 20.48 3.65
C ASN A 14 -18.37 18.97 3.80
N THR A 15 -17.93 18.34 4.89
CA THR A 15 -18.14 16.93 5.16
C THR A 15 -19.27 16.69 6.17
N ALA A 16 -19.92 15.52 6.08
CA ALA A 16 -20.95 15.13 7.04
C ALA A 16 -20.36 14.83 8.43
N ASN A 17 -19.16 14.28 8.47
CA ASN A 17 -18.43 14.02 9.71
C ASN A 17 -17.43 15.14 10.02
N GLY A 18 -17.11 15.32 11.31
CA GLY A 18 -15.89 16.00 11.72
C GLY A 18 -14.71 15.04 11.65
N TYR A 19 -13.61 15.44 11.01
CA TYR A 19 -12.43 14.60 10.87
C TYR A 19 -11.21 15.19 11.55
N GLU A 20 -10.47 14.33 12.24
CA GLU A 20 -9.11 14.61 12.69
C GLU A 20 -8.16 13.63 11.98
N PHE A 21 -7.20 14.15 11.21
CA PHE A 21 -6.26 13.35 10.43
C PHE A 21 -4.89 13.31 11.08
N THR A 22 -4.34 12.08 11.22
CA THR A 22 -2.95 11.84 11.60
C THR A 22 -2.23 11.21 10.42
N LEU A 23 -1.11 11.79 9.99
CA LEU A 23 -0.22 11.22 8.99
C LEU A 23 0.97 10.57 9.70
N ALA A 24 1.21 9.29 9.43
CA ALA A 24 2.33 8.52 9.93
C ALA A 24 3.32 8.21 8.81
N GLY A 25 4.61 8.22 9.11
CA GLY A 25 5.67 7.87 8.17
C GLY A 25 5.79 6.36 7.94
N SER A 26 5.38 5.56 8.93
CA SER A 26 5.35 4.10 8.85
C SER A 26 4.16 3.52 9.61
N PRO A 27 3.72 2.29 9.25
CA PRO A 27 2.66 1.60 10.00
C PRO A 27 2.97 1.38 11.47
N ASP A 28 4.23 1.17 11.82
CA ASP A 28 4.67 0.87 13.20
C ASP A 28 4.36 2.00 14.17
N GLU A 29 4.32 3.25 13.68
CA GLU A 29 4.00 4.42 14.49
C GLU A 29 2.56 4.42 15.03
N ILE A 30 1.63 3.79 14.31
CA ILE A 30 0.19 3.83 14.63
C ILE A 30 -0.39 2.49 15.10
N VAL A 31 0.34 1.37 14.96
CA VAL A 31 -0.14 0.03 15.36
C VAL A 31 -0.57 -0.01 16.82
N GLY A 32 0.20 0.60 17.71
CA GLY A 32 -0.13 0.67 19.14
C GLY A 32 -1.47 1.36 19.38
N SER A 33 -1.65 2.52 18.81
CA SER A 33 -2.88 3.33 18.94
C SER A 33 -4.10 2.66 18.30
N ILE A 34 -3.91 1.95 17.17
CA ILE A 34 -4.99 1.14 16.58
C ILE A 34 -5.44 0.04 17.53
N ILE A 35 -4.50 -0.70 18.15
CA ILE A 35 -4.81 -1.78 19.11
C ILE A 35 -5.52 -1.24 20.35
N GLN A 36 -5.17 -0.02 20.78
CA GLN A 36 -5.79 0.66 21.92
C GLN A 36 -7.14 1.29 21.60
N GLY A 37 -7.51 1.38 20.30
CA GLY A 37 -8.77 1.97 19.86
C GLY A 37 -8.75 3.50 19.85
N GLU A 38 -7.56 4.12 19.74
CA GLU A 38 -7.41 5.59 19.68
C GLU A 38 -7.76 6.18 18.31
N PHE A 39 -7.82 5.34 17.27
CA PHE A 39 -8.28 5.70 15.94
C PHE A 39 -9.54 4.93 15.57
N ASP A 40 -10.59 5.62 15.15
CA ASP A 40 -11.81 5.00 14.63
C ASP A 40 -11.55 4.27 13.30
N VAL A 41 -10.75 4.89 12.45
CA VAL A 41 -10.40 4.42 11.10
C VAL A 41 -8.91 4.58 10.86
N ALA A 42 -8.28 3.61 10.20
CA ALA A 42 -6.87 3.68 9.82
C ALA A 42 -6.61 3.08 8.43
N ALA A 43 -5.69 3.68 7.69
CA ALA A 43 -5.14 3.09 6.47
C ALA A 43 -3.87 2.31 6.80
N VAL A 44 -3.82 1.03 6.44
CA VAL A 44 -2.73 0.11 6.77
C VAL A 44 -2.40 -0.81 5.60
N PRO A 45 -1.22 -1.46 5.57
CA PRO A 45 -0.95 -2.56 4.64
C PRO A 45 -1.98 -3.68 4.78
N THR A 46 -2.39 -4.29 3.66
CA THR A 46 -3.47 -5.29 3.65
C THR A 46 -3.16 -6.51 4.52
N ASN A 47 -1.92 -6.98 4.54
CA ASN A 47 -1.51 -8.08 5.43
C ASN A 47 -1.55 -7.70 6.91
N LEU A 48 -1.27 -6.43 7.23
CA LEU A 48 -1.33 -5.92 8.61
C LEU A 48 -2.77 -5.88 9.13
N ALA A 49 -3.77 -5.63 8.27
CA ALA A 49 -5.17 -5.71 8.66
C ALA A 49 -5.52 -7.09 9.24
N ALA A 50 -5.10 -8.17 8.57
CA ALA A 50 -5.28 -9.54 9.07
C ALA A 50 -4.52 -9.77 10.40
N THR A 51 -3.29 -9.29 10.50
CA THR A 51 -2.49 -9.37 11.72
C THR A 51 -3.16 -8.63 12.89
N LEU A 52 -3.69 -7.42 12.64
CA LEU A 52 -4.40 -6.63 13.65
C LEU A 52 -5.72 -7.30 14.06
N TYR A 53 -6.46 -7.83 13.09
CA TYR A 53 -7.68 -8.60 13.36
C TYR A 53 -7.39 -9.75 14.34
N ASN A 54 -6.39 -10.57 14.04
CA ASN A 54 -6.00 -11.69 14.89
C ASN A 54 -5.52 -11.23 16.28
N LYS A 55 -4.66 -10.20 16.34
CA LYS A 55 -4.13 -9.67 17.60
C LYS A 55 -5.21 -9.02 18.49
N THR A 56 -6.18 -8.38 17.88
CA THR A 56 -7.28 -7.72 18.60
C THR A 56 -8.49 -8.62 18.83
N GLN A 57 -8.43 -9.87 18.37
CA GLN A 57 -9.54 -10.82 18.48
C GLN A 57 -10.82 -10.29 17.82
N GLY A 58 -10.68 -9.78 16.58
CA GLY A 58 -11.81 -9.32 15.77
C GLY A 58 -12.29 -7.90 16.06
N LYS A 59 -11.55 -7.08 16.81
CA LYS A 59 -11.97 -5.70 17.11
C LYS A 59 -11.83 -4.73 15.93
N VAL A 60 -11.14 -5.10 14.87
CA VAL A 60 -11.02 -4.28 13.65
C VAL A 60 -11.68 -4.98 12.47
N GLN A 61 -12.27 -4.21 11.55
CA GLN A 61 -12.83 -4.71 10.30
C GLN A 61 -12.23 -3.97 9.11
N LEU A 62 -12.08 -4.66 7.99
CA LEU A 62 -11.61 -4.13 6.72
C LEU A 62 -12.78 -3.54 5.95
N LEU A 63 -12.72 -2.23 5.65
CA LEU A 63 -13.77 -1.47 5.01
C LEU A 63 -13.62 -1.39 3.49
N ALA A 64 -12.38 -1.18 3.03
CA ALA A 64 -12.06 -1.04 1.61
C ALA A 64 -10.59 -1.34 1.33
N LEU A 65 -10.30 -1.87 0.15
CA LEU A 65 -8.94 -1.79 -0.41
C LEU A 65 -8.77 -0.41 -1.05
N ASN A 66 -7.67 0.24 -0.74
CA ASN A 66 -7.38 1.61 -1.18
C ASN A 66 -6.16 1.72 -2.10
N THR A 67 -5.36 0.67 -2.18
CA THR A 67 -4.14 0.65 -3.01
C THR A 67 -3.92 -0.77 -3.52
N LEU A 68 -3.85 -0.92 -4.83
CA LEU A 68 -3.44 -2.15 -5.49
C LEU A 68 -1.92 -2.18 -5.68
N GLY A 69 -1.39 -3.06 -6.55
CA GLY A 69 0.04 -3.20 -6.76
C GLY A 69 0.72 -1.89 -7.19
N VAL A 70 1.77 -1.52 -6.48
CA VAL A 70 2.56 -0.28 -6.70
C VAL A 70 4.05 -0.50 -6.48
N LEU A 71 4.49 -1.78 -6.45
CA LEU A 71 5.87 -2.15 -6.19
C LEU A 71 6.61 -2.37 -7.50
N TYR A 72 7.81 -1.80 -7.60
CA TYR A 72 8.64 -1.89 -8.77
C TYR A 72 10.09 -2.18 -8.38
N VAL A 73 10.74 -3.05 -9.14
CA VAL A 73 12.21 -3.16 -9.10
C VAL A 73 12.77 -2.06 -9.99
N VAL A 74 13.59 -1.21 -9.39
CA VAL A 74 14.32 -0.13 -10.07
C VAL A 74 15.79 -0.46 -10.06
N GLU A 75 16.47 -0.31 -11.20
CA GLU A 75 17.92 -0.49 -11.30
C GLU A 75 18.62 0.72 -11.89
N ALA A 76 19.92 0.85 -11.54
CA ALA A 76 20.86 1.72 -12.21
C ALA A 76 21.58 0.88 -13.30
N GLY A 77 21.13 0.98 -14.54
CA GLY A 77 21.68 0.20 -15.64
C GLY A 77 20.60 -0.53 -16.47
N ASP A 78 20.98 -1.64 -17.09
CA ASP A 78 20.12 -2.39 -18.03
C ASP A 78 20.41 -3.90 -17.95
N THR A 79 20.50 -4.45 -16.73
CA THR A 79 20.89 -5.84 -16.51
C THR A 79 19.72 -6.75 -16.15
N ILE A 80 18.58 -6.19 -15.72
CA ILE A 80 17.41 -6.91 -15.27
C ILE A 80 16.31 -6.81 -16.33
N GLN A 81 16.03 -7.92 -17.03
CA GLN A 81 14.97 -8.03 -18.05
C GLN A 81 13.86 -8.96 -17.59
N SER A 82 14.12 -9.77 -16.57
CA SER A 82 13.20 -10.75 -15.98
C SER A 82 13.48 -10.93 -14.50
N ILE A 83 12.55 -11.57 -13.78
CA ILE A 83 12.75 -11.92 -12.36
C ILE A 83 13.99 -12.81 -12.15
N GLY A 84 14.32 -13.67 -13.14
CA GLY A 84 15.50 -14.54 -13.09
C GLY A 84 16.83 -13.80 -13.02
N ASP A 85 16.88 -12.58 -13.56
CA ASP A 85 18.12 -11.77 -13.57
C ASP A 85 18.45 -11.16 -12.21
N LEU A 86 17.59 -11.35 -11.21
CA LEU A 86 17.86 -11.01 -9.82
C LEU A 86 18.83 -12.01 -9.15
N ALA A 87 19.03 -13.20 -9.72
CA ALA A 87 19.96 -14.20 -9.19
C ALA A 87 21.38 -13.62 -9.02
N GLY A 88 21.95 -13.80 -7.82
CA GLY A 88 23.27 -13.30 -7.46
C GLY A 88 23.32 -11.81 -7.14
N LYS A 89 22.20 -11.08 -7.19
CA LYS A 89 22.13 -9.66 -6.86
C LYS A 89 21.68 -9.43 -5.41
N THR A 90 21.98 -8.23 -4.91
CA THR A 90 21.37 -7.69 -3.69
C THR A 90 20.27 -6.74 -4.10
N VAL A 91 19.05 -7.00 -3.64
CA VAL A 91 17.88 -6.11 -3.79
C VAL A 91 17.69 -5.35 -2.49
N TYR A 92 17.83 -4.05 -2.53
CA TYR A 92 17.48 -3.20 -1.40
C TYR A 92 15.96 -2.99 -1.35
N SER A 93 15.34 -3.14 -0.19
CA SER A 93 13.89 -3.02 -0.01
C SER A 93 13.55 -2.24 1.25
N THR A 94 12.27 -2.02 1.45
CA THR A 94 11.68 -1.44 2.66
C THR A 94 10.47 -2.27 3.07
N GLY A 95 9.86 -1.93 4.20
CA GLY A 95 8.63 -2.58 4.63
C GLY A 95 8.82 -4.03 5.08
N LYS A 96 9.90 -4.29 5.85
CA LYS A 96 10.11 -5.58 6.50
C LYS A 96 8.92 -5.91 7.42
N GLY A 97 8.39 -7.14 7.33
CA GLY A 97 7.18 -7.55 8.04
C GLY A 97 5.87 -7.07 7.41
N SER A 98 5.92 -6.46 6.21
CA SER A 98 4.73 -5.99 5.50
C SER A 98 4.68 -6.47 4.05
N THR A 99 3.67 -6.07 3.31
CA THR A 99 3.39 -6.56 1.94
C THR A 99 4.62 -6.58 1.01
N PRO A 100 5.51 -5.56 0.97
CA PRO A 100 6.67 -5.59 0.08
C PRO A 100 7.57 -6.82 0.29
N GLU A 101 7.86 -7.17 1.55
CA GLU A 101 8.67 -8.34 1.87
C GLU A 101 7.99 -9.64 1.42
N TYR A 102 6.74 -9.82 1.82
CA TYR A 102 6.04 -11.08 1.54
C TYR A 102 5.75 -11.27 0.06
N ALA A 103 5.39 -10.20 -0.66
CA ALA A 103 5.17 -10.27 -2.09
C ALA A 103 6.45 -10.62 -2.86
N LEU A 104 7.57 -9.97 -2.53
CA LEU A 104 8.86 -10.29 -3.15
C LEU A 104 9.28 -11.74 -2.85
N ASN A 105 9.20 -12.15 -1.58
CA ASN A 105 9.59 -13.50 -1.16
C ASN A 105 8.74 -14.58 -1.85
N TYR A 106 7.43 -14.37 -1.98
CA TYR A 106 6.54 -15.26 -2.71
C TYR A 106 6.95 -15.39 -4.18
N ILE A 107 7.14 -14.25 -4.86
CA ILE A 107 7.55 -14.25 -6.28
C ILE A 107 8.90 -14.94 -6.45
N LEU A 108 9.88 -14.67 -5.58
CA LEU A 108 11.20 -15.33 -5.62
C LEU A 108 11.09 -16.84 -5.40
N ALA A 109 10.27 -17.28 -4.45
CA ALA A 109 10.06 -18.69 -4.15
C ALA A 109 9.44 -19.45 -5.34
N GLU A 110 8.38 -18.89 -5.93
CA GLU A 110 7.71 -19.49 -7.10
C GLU A 110 8.62 -19.55 -8.33
N ASN A 111 9.67 -18.73 -8.39
CA ASN A 111 10.68 -18.76 -9.46
C ASN A 111 11.96 -19.52 -9.07
N GLY A 112 12.00 -20.17 -7.88
CA GLY A 112 13.17 -20.96 -7.42
C GLY A 112 14.38 -20.09 -7.06
N LEU A 113 14.18 -18.82 -6.68
CA LEU A 113 15.23 -17.83 -6.44
C LEU A 113 15.45 -17.51 -4.95
N THR A 114 14.78 -18.19 -4.02
CA THR A 114 14.79 -17.89 -2.57
C THR A 114 16.19 -17.70 -2.00
N ASP A 115 17.12 -18.63 -2.31
CA ASP A 115 18.49 -18.60 -1.80
C ASP A 115 19.49 -17.94 -2.77
N GLN A 116 19.00 -17.36 -3.86
CA GLN A 116 19.82 -16.79 -4.91
C GLN A 116 19.82 -15.26 -4.94
N VAL A 117 18.89 -14.65 -4.19
CA VAL A 117 18.74 -13.18 -4.12
C VAL A 117 18.93 -12.74 -2.67
N ALA A 118 19.90 -11.86 -2.44
CA ALA A 118 20.06 -11.22 -1.14
C ALA A 118 19.07 -10.04 -1.04
N VAL A 119 18.33 -9.92 0.07
CA VAL A 119 17.44 -8.78 0.29
C VAL A 119 17.90 -8.02 1.52
N GLU A 120 18.20 -6.73 1.35
CA GLU A 120 18.60 -5.83 2.42
C GLU A 120 17.50 -4.79 2.66
N TYR A 121 17.09 -4.63 3.93
CA TYR A 121 16.01 -3.71 4.29
C TYR A 121 16.52 -2.38 4.83
N LYS A 122 15.94 -1.28 4.32
CA LYS A 122 16.03 0.07 4.90
C LYS A 122 14.74 0.39 5.64
N THR A 123 14.81 1.33 6.56
CA THR A 123 13.66 1.69 7.39
C THR A 123 12.64 2.49 6.59
N GLU A 124 13.11 3.49 5.85
CA GLU A 124 12.25 4.47 5.18
C GLU A 124 12.35 4.37 3.65
N HIS A 125 11.20 4.47 2.97
CA HIS A 125 11.16 4.52 1.51
C HIS A 125 11.94 5.71 0.94
N ALA A 126 11.86 6.88 1.59
CA ALA A 126 12.58 8.08 1.18
C ALA A 126 14.10 7.91 1.27
N GLU A 127 14.59 7.25 2.32
CA GLU A 127 16.00 6.89 2.47
C GLU A 127 16.47 6.03 1.30
N LEU A 128 15.74 4.95 1.02
CA LEU A 128 16.10 4.02 -0.07
C LEU A 128 16.07 4.71 -1.44
N ALA A 129 15.06 5.55 -1.71
CA ALA A 129 14.98 6.34 -2.93
C ALA A 129 16.19 7.28 -3.09
N ALA A 130 16.64 7.90 -1.99
CA ALA A 130 17.81 8.75 -1.99
C ALA A 130 19.11 7.96 -2.25
N LEU A 131 19.29 6.80 -1.59
CA LEU A 131 20.45 5.93 -1.81
C LEU A 131 20.54 5.48 -3.27
N LEU A 132 19.43 5.06 -3.85
CA LEU A 132 19.34 4.66 -5.26
C LEU A 132 19.67 5.83 -6.19
N SER A 133 19.12 7.02 -5.94
CA SER A 133 19.36 8.22 -6.75
C SER A 133 20.85 8.66 -6.71
N GLN A 134 21.53 8.41 -5.58
CA GLN A 134 22.94 8.75 -5.38
C GLN A 134 23.90 7.66 -5.89
N GLY A 135 23.39 6.53 -6.41
CA GLY A 135 24.20 5.40 -6.86
C GLY A 135 24.86 4.61 -5.71
N GLN A 136 24.26 4.64 -4.52
CA GLN A 136 24.69 3.87 -3.34
C GLN A 136 23.91 2.56 -3.19
N ALA A 137 22.92 2.34 -4.03
CA ALA A 137 22.21 1.10 -4.24
C ALA A 137 22.02 0.92 -5.75
N ASP A 138 22.30 -0.27 -6.27
CA ASP A 138 22.18 -0.56 -7.71
C ASP A 138 20.80 -1.08 -8.08
N VAL A 139 20.17 -1.84 -7.20
CA VAL A 139 18.84 -2.45 -7.40
C VAL A 139 17.99 -2.23 -6.16
N ALA A 140 16.81 -1.68 -6.34
CA ALA A 140 15.89 -1.45 -5.22
C ALA A 140 14.46 -1.85 -5.57
N LEU A 141 13.75 -2.43 -4.60
CA LEU A 141 12.30 -2.58 -4.60
C LEU A 141 11.68 -1.38 -3.89
N LEU A 142 10.96 -0.57 -4.63
CA LEU A 142 10.32 0.64 -4.12
C LEU A 142 8.85 0.70 -4.52
N PRO A 143 7.98 1.28 -3.67
CA PRO A 143 6.63 1.64 -4.07
C PRO A 143 6.60 3.00 -4.78
N GLN A 144 5.54 3.25 -5.55
CA GLN A 144 5.16 4.63 -5.85
C GLN A 144 4.71 5.33 -4.55
N PRO A 145 4.98 6.63 -4.43
CA PRO A 145 5.59 7.57 -5.38
C PRO A 145 7.13 7.64 -5.35
N PHE A 146 7.78 6.81 -4.55
CA PHE A 146 9.23 6.87 -4.34
C PHE A 146 10.02 6.44 -5.58
N VAL A 147 9.45 5.55 -6.41
CA VAL A 147 10.00 5.22 -7.74
C VAL A 147 10.09 6.49 -8.59
N THR A 148 8.99 7.21 -8.76
CA THR A 148 8.97 8.47 -9.54
C THR A 148 9.93 9.51 -8.95
N THR A 149 10.02 9.59 -7.63
CA THR A 149 10.97 10.50 -6.95
C THR A 149 12.41 10.15 -7.31
N ALA A 150 12.80 8.88 -7.22
CA ALA A 150 14.14 8.43 -7.55
C ALA A 150 14.48 8.67 -9.04
N LEU A 151 13.59 8.29 -9.95
CA LEU A 151 13.75 8.49 -11.39
C LEU A 151 13.88 9.97 -11.76
N SER A 152 13.18 10.87 -11.05
CA SER A 152 13.28 12.31 -11.29
C SER A 152 14.62 12.93 -10.89
N GLN A 153 15.41 12.22 -10.07
CA GLN A 153 16.69 12.68 -9.54
C GLN A 153 17.90 12.07 -10.25
N ASN A 154 17.72 10.95 -10.95
CA ASN A 154 18.80 10.26 -11.64
C ASN A 154 18.30 9.59 -12.92
N ASP A 155 18.74 10.09 -14.07
CA ASP A 155 18.34 9.65 -15.41
C ASP A 155 18.94 8.29 -15.83
N LYS A 156 19.86 7.75 -15.02
CA LYS A 156 20.40 6.39 -15.24
C LYS A 156 19.53 5.30 -14.63
N LEU A 157 18.52 5.68 -13.84
CA LEU A 157 17.59 4.75 -13.24
C LEU A 157 16.47 4.39 -14.20
N ARG A 158 16.03 3.14 -14.17
CA ARG A 158 14.83 2.70 -14.85
C ARG A 158 14.01 1.75 -14.00
N VAL A 159 12.73 1.68 -14.27
CA VAL A 159 11.90 0.57 -13.79
C VAL A 159 12.29 -0.68 -14.59
N ALA A 160 12.80 -1.68 -13.90
CA ALA A 160 13.20 -2.96 -14.49
C ALA A 160 12.03 -3.96 -14.48
N LEU A 161 11.33 -4.09 -13.35
CA LEU A 161 10.20 -5.02 -13.19
C LEU A 161 9.03 -4.33 -12.48
N ASP A 162 7.82 -4.68 -12.90
CA ASP A 162 6.58 -4.38 -12.19
C ASP A 162 6.17 -5.63 -11.40
N LEU A 163 6.17 -5.54 -10.07
CA LEU A 163 5.84 -6.68 -9.23
C LEU A 163 4.39 -7.14 -9.35
N THR A 164 3.48 -6.27 -9.78
CA THR A 164 2.11 -6.68 -10.06
C THR A 164 2.08 -7.68 -11.21
N GLN A 165 2.83 -7.40 -12.29
CA GLN A 165 2.93 -8.32 -13.42
C GLN A 165 3.64 -9.62 -13.05
N GLU A 166 4.69 -9.55 -12.23
CA GLU A 166 5.39 -10.75 -11.75
C GLU A 166 4.51 -11.59 -10.82
N TRP A 167 3.72 -10.93 -9.95
CA TRP A 167 2.72 -11.59 -9.11
C TRP A 167 1.67 -12.32 -9.93
N ASP A 168 1.09 -11.66 -10.94
CA ASP A 168 0.03 -12.23 -11.78
C ASP A 168 0.50 -13.50 -12.52
N LYS A 169 1.80 -13.55 -12.91
CA LYS A 169 2.40 -14.73 -13.55
C LYS A 169 2.42 -15.94 -12.61
N VAL A 170 2.73 -15.74 -11.33
CA VAL A 170 2.89 -16.84 -10.37
C VAL A 170 1.61 -17.15 -9.60
N ALA A 171 0.77 -16.17 -9.32
CA ALA A 171 -0.51 -16.35 -8.64
C ALA A 171 -1.60 -16.99 -9.53
N GLN A 172 -1.40 -17.05 -10.85
CA GLN A 172 -2.26 -17.72 -11.83
C GLN A 172 -3.75 -17.36 -11.70
N GLY A 173 -4.04 -16.10 -11.35
CA GLY A 173 -5.40 -15.60 -11.17
C GLY A 173 -6.05 -15.96 -9.83
N ALA A 174 -5.30 -16.55 -8.90
CA ALA A 174 -5.81 -16.84 -7.55
C ALA A 174 -6.10 -15.54 -6.78
N SER A 175 -5.30 -14.50 -6.99
CA SER A 175 -5.49 -13.18 -6.39
C SER A 175 -4.72 -12.09 -7.13
N GLY A 176 -5.16 -10.82 -7.03
CA GLY A 176 -4.36 -9.65 -7.38
C GLY A 176 -3.44 -9.22 -6.23
N LEU A 177 -2.34 -8.55 -6.55
CA LEU A 177 -1.47 -7.93 -5.55
C LEU A 177 -2.18 -6.71 -4.94
N THR A 178 -2.47 -6.76 -3.63
CA THR A 178 -3.00 -5.64 -2.87
C THR A 178 -1.95 -5.07 -1.92
N MET A 179 -1.91 -3.75 -1.79
CA MET A 179 -0.90 -3.08 -0.95
C MET A 179 -1.48 -2.46 0.29
N GLY A 180 -2.60 -1.78 0.16
CA GLY A 180 -3.20 -1.02 1.24
C GLY A 180 -4.71 -1.19 1.34
N CYS A 181 -5.19 -1.03 2.56
CA CYS A 181 -6.59 -1.06 2.88
C CYS A 181 -6.94 -0.04 3.97
N VAL A 182 -8.21 0.17 4.15
CA VAL A 182 -8.77 0.94 5.27
C VAL A 182 -9.45 -0.03 6.22
N ILE A 183 -9.11 0.05 7.50
CA ILE A 183 -9.74 -0.68 8.59
C ILE A 183 -10.46 0.30 9.52
N ALA A 184 -11.45 -0.18 10.25
CA ALA A 184 -12.10 0.57 11.33
C ALA A 184 -12.25 -0.29 12.58
N GLN A 185 -12.40 0.37 13.74
CA GLN A 185 -12.81 -0.29 14.96
C GLN A 185 -14.24 -0.82 14.81
N ARG A 186 -14.47 -2.07 15.20
CA ARG A 186 -15.80 -2.69 15.18
C ARG A 186 -16.80 -1.90 16.03
N SER A 187 -16.40 -1.44 17.21
CA SER A 187 -17.21 -0.60 18.07
C SER A 187 -17.65 0.69 17.39
N PHE A 188 -16.76 1.34 16.63
CA PHE A 188 -17.11 2.52 15.87
C PHE A 188 -18.20 2.21 14.83
N LEU A 189 -18.07 1.10 14.09
CA LEU A 189 -19.03 0.69 13.07
C LEU A 189 -20.40 0.35 13.67
N GLU A 190 -20.42 -0.30 14.84
CA GLU A 190 -21.65 -0.69 15.54
C GLU A 190 -22.37 0.50 16.20
N GLU A 191 -21.60 1.44 16.77
CA GLU A 191 -22.16 2.59 17.50
C GLU A 191 -22.43 3.80 16.61
N ASN A 192 -21.76 3.91 15.45
CA ASN A 192 -21.79 5.09 14.59
C ASN A 192 -21.96 4.71 13.10
N ALA A 193 -22.93 3.83 12.79
CA ALA A 193 -23.16 3.31 11.44
C ALA A 193 -23.35 4.41 10.38
N ASP A 194 -24.07 5.50 10.71
CA ASP A 194 -24.27 6.63 9.81
C ASP A 194 -22.97 7.37 9.51
N ALA A 195 -22.12 7.54 10.53
CA ALA A 195 -20.81 8.18 10.36
C ALA A 195 -19.86 7.30 9.52
N ALA A 196 -19.90 5.98 9.71
CA ALA A 196 -19.15 5.03 8.90
C ALA A 196 -19.58 5.04 7.43
N ALA A 197 -20.89 5.06 7.17
CA ALA A 197 -21.44 5.16 5.82
C ALA A 197 -21.06 6.49 5.15
N ALA A 198 -21.15 7.60 5.87
CA ALA A 198 -20.71 8.91 5.39
C ALA A 198 -19.21 8.92 5.05
N PHE A 199 -18.34 8.36 5.93
CA PHE A 199 -16.91 8.23 5.67
C PHE A 199 -16.63 7.45 4.38
N LEU A 200 -17.27 6.30 4.18
CA LEU A 200 -17.07 5.48 2.98
C LEU A 200 -17.48 6.22 1.70
N ALA A 201 -18.61 6.95 1.74
CA ALA A 201 -19.08 7.75 0.61
C ALA A 201 -18.12 8.91 0.29
N GLU A 202 -17.70 9.66 1.30
CA GLU A 202 -16.80 10.81 1.17
C GLU A 202 -15.38 10.37 0.75
N TYR A 203 -14.90 9.25 1.30
CA TYR A 203 -13.63 8.67 0.90
C TYR A 203 -13.65 8.18 -0.54
N LYS A 204 -14.72 7.49 -0.95
CA LYS A 204 -14.92 7.09 -2.35
C LYS A 204 -14.89 8.31 -3.28
N ALA A 205 -15.61 9.36 -2.95
CA ALA A 205 -15.62 10.60 -3.74
C ALA A 205 -14.23 11.23 -3.82
N SER A 206 -13.43 11.17 -2.73
CA SER A 206 -12.05 11.62 -2.73
C SER A 206 -11.15 10.78 -3.66
N VAL A 207 -11.31 9.46 -3.66
CA VAL A 207 -10.58 8.56 -4.57
C VAL A 207 -10.99 8.83 -6.02
N ASP A 208 -12.28 8.92 -6.31
CA ASP A 208 -12.80 9.23 -7.65
C ASP A 208 -12.22 10.56 -8.17
N PHE A 209 -12.14 11.60 -7.30
CA PHE A 209 -11.54 12.88 -7.66
C PHE A 209 -10.04 12.75 -7.99
N VAL A 210 -9.29 12.03 -7.16
CA VAL A 210 -7.83 11.90 -7.30
C VAL A 210 -7.44 11.05 -8.51
N THR A 211 -8.27 10.09 -8.88
CA THR A 211 -8.01 9.19 -10.01
C THR A 211 -8.57 9.68 -11.34
N GLU A 212 -9.40 10.72 -11.34
CA GLU A 212 -9.93 11.34 -12.56
C GLU A 212 -8.83 12.15 -13.28
N PRO A 213 -8.46 11.80 -14.53
CA PRO A 213 -7.39 12.48 -15.26
C PRO A 213 -7.59 14.00 -15.39
N ALA A 214 -8.83 14.47 -15.48
CA ALA A 214 -9.15 15.88 -15.58
C ALA A 214 -8.78 16.66 -14.30
N ASN A 215 -8.67 15.98 -13.16
CA ASN A 215 -8.35 16.57 -11.86
C ASN A 215 -6.86 16.46 -11.49
N LEU A 216 -6.01 15.89 -12.35
CA LEU A 216 -4.62 15.55 -12.03
C LEU A 216 -3.83 16.75 -11.45
N ASP A 217 -4.01 17.92 -12.00
CA ASP A 217 -3.32 19.14 -11.53
C ASP A 217 -3.77 19.52 -10.11
N ALA A 218 -5.08 19.51 -9.86
CA ALA A 218 -5.64 19.83 -8.55
C ALA A 218 -5.28 18.75 -7.52
N ALA A 219 -5.37 17.46 -7.89
CA ALA A 219 -4.98 16.36 -7.02
C ALA A 219 -3.50 16.43 -6.63
N ALA A 220 -2.62 16.77 -7.58
CA ALA A 220 -1.19 16.93 -7.30
C ALA A 220 -0.91 18.09 -6.34
N ALA A 221 -1.61 19.22 -6.49
CA ALA A 221 -1.51 20.33 -5.57
C ALA A 221 -1.94 19.95 -4.14
N LEU A 222 -3.04 19.20 -3.99
CA LEU A 222 -3.51 18.69 -2.69
C LEU A 222 -2.51 17.72 -2.05
N VAL A 223 -1.87 16.85 -2.84
CA VAL A 223 -0.83 15.94 -2.35
C VAL A 223 0.37 16.70 -1.78
N VAL A 224 0.76 17.80 -2.43
CA VAL A 224 1.84 18.67 -1.94
C VAL A 224 1.40 19.48 -0.72
N GLN A 225 0.19 20.02 -0.74
CA GLN A 225 -0.38 20.76 0.40
C GLN A 225 -0.47 19.89 1.66
N ALA A 226 -0.82 18.61 1.51
CA ALA A 226 -0.85 17.62 2.60
C ALA A 226 0.56 17.19 3.06
N GLY A 227 1.64 17.69 2.45
CA GLY A 227 3.01 17.33 2.81
C GLY A 227 3.45 15.92 2.40
N ILE A 228 2.66 15.22 1.57
CA ILE A 228 2.95 13.84 1.15
C ILE A 228 4.10 13.80 0.13
N LEU A 229 4.11 14.73 -0.82
CA LEU A 229 5.19 14.91 -1.78
C LEU A 229 5.66 16.37 -1.81
N PRO A 230 6.97 16.59 -2.05
CA PRO A 230 7.51 17.96 -1.94
C PRO A 230 7.23 18.85 -3.16
N LYS A 231 6.83 18.27 -4.31
CA LYS A 231 6.73 19.00 -5.59
C LYS A 231 5.59 18.48 -6.46
N GLU A 232 4.78 19.38 -7.00
CA GLU A 232 3.68 19.04 -7.90
C GLU A 232 4.10 18.28 -9.17
N PRO A 233 5.20 18.59 -9.87
CA PRO A 233 5.60 17.80 -11.03
C PRO A 233 5.84 16.32 -10.71
N VAL A 234 6.39 16.02 -9.53
CA VAL A 234 6.59 14.64 -9.07
C VAL A 234 5.24 14.00 -8.73
N ALA A 235 4.36 14.74 -8.06
CA ALA A 235 3.02 14.26 -7.73
C ALA A 235 2.20 13.95 -9.00
N LYS A 236 2.23 14.82 -10.01
CA LYS A 236 1.57 14.60 -11.30
C LYS A 236 2.09 13.36 -12.03
N ALA A 237 3.39 13.12 -12.00
CA ALA A 237 3.99 11.95 -12.63
C ALA A 237 3.69 10.65 -11.86
N ALA A 238 3.60 10.71 -10.53
CA ALA A 238 3.40 9.55 -9.68
C ALA A 238 1.93 9.11 -9.57
N LEU A 239 0.99 10.06 -9.41
CA LEU A 239 -0.42 9.78 -9.13
C LEU A 239 -1.06 8.71 -10.02
N PRO A 240 -0.87 8.73 -11.37
CA PRO A 240 -1.46 7.71 -12.25
C PRO A 240 -0.91 6.29 -12.03
N GLN A 241 0.23 6.18 -11.35
CA GLN A 241 0.94 4.91 -11.12
C GLN A 241 0.85 4.43 -9.67
N CYS A 242 0.10 5.14 -8.82
CA CYS A 242 0.01 4.84 -7.38
C CYS A 242 -1.02 3.77 -7.04
N GLY A 243 -1.65 3.13 -8.01
CA GLY A 243 -2.63 2.06 -7.79
C GLY A 243 -3.77 2.46 -6.85
N ILE A 244 -4.08 3.77 -6.78
CA ILE A 244 -5.14 4.29 -5.90
C ILE A 244 -6.47 3.74 -6.39
N THR A 245 -7.23 3.16 -5.47
CA THR A 245 -8.51 2.53 -5.76
C THR A 245 -9.46 2.66 -4.58
N PHE A 246 -10.72 2.31 -4.80
CA PHE A 246 -11.72 2.11 -3.75
C PHE A 246 -12.53 0.86 -4.09
N LEU A 247 -12.15 -0.27 -3.49
CA LEU A 247 -12.92 -1.53 -3.58
C LEU A 247 -13.52 -1.82 -2.22
N SER A 248 -14.83 -1.96 -2.12
CA SER A 248 -15.56 -2.26 -0.89
C SER A 248 -16.52 -3.45 -1.09
N GLY A 249 -17.17 -3.91 -0.03
CA GLY A 249 -18.16 -4.98 -0.08
C GLY A 249 -17.56 -6.30 -0.60
N GLU A 250 -18.33 -7.04 -1.39
CA GLU A 250 -17.95 -8.39 -1.88
C GLU A 250 -16.70 -8.38 -2.78
N GLU A 251 -16.47 -7.32 -3.56
CA GLU A 251 -15.29 -7.21 -4.41
C GLU A 251 -14.03 -7.06 -3.56
N MET A 252 -14.07 -6.20 -2.55
CA MET A 252 -12.99 -6.06 -1.57
C MET A 252 -12.71 -7.37 -0.87
N LYS A 253 -13.74 -8.05 -0.35
CA LYS A 253 -13.63 -9.34 0.32
C LYS A 253 -12.98 -10.39 -0.56
N LYS A 254 -13.46 -10.56 -1.80
CA LYS A 254 -12.91 -11.52 -2.76
C LYS A 254 -11.42 -11.25 -3.03
N THR A 255 -11.07 -10.00 -3.28
CA THR A 255 -9.69 -9.62 -3.62
C THR A 255 -8.76 -9.77 -2.42
N ALA A 256 -9.17 -9.27 -1.24
CA ALA A 256 -8.38 -9.34 -0.03
C ALA A 256 -8.21 -10.77 0.47
N SER A 257 -9.29 -11.58 0.51
CA SER A 257 -9.20 -12.96 0.98
C SER A 257 -8.30 -13.82 0.08
N GLY A 258 -8.37 -13.66 -1.24
CA GLY A 258 -7.48 -14.33 -2.17
C GLY A 258 -6.01 -13.97 -1.93
N PHE A 259 -5.70 -12.69 -1.77
CA PHE A 259 -4.36 -12.21 -1.46
C PHE A 259 -3.83 -12.76 -0.12
N LEU A 260 -4.63 -12.66 0.95
CA LEU A 260 -4.25 -13.16 2.27
C LEU A 260 -4.06 -14.68 2.28
N ALA A 261 -4.84 -15.42 1.50
CA ALA A 261 -4.67 -16.88 1.36
C ALA A 261 -3.32 -17.24 0.71
N VAL A 262 -2.92 -16.54 -0.34
CA VAL A 262 -1.60 -16.73 -0.97
C VAL A 262 -0.47 -16.43 0.02
N LEU A 263 -0.55 -15.32 0.72
CA LEU A 263 0.47 -14.96 1.72
C LEU A 263 0.53 -15.97 2.86
N HIS A 264 -0.61 -16.41 3.39
CA HIS A 264 -0.67 -17.39 4.47
C HIS A 264 -0.08 -18.75 4.04
N ALA A 265 -0.35 -19.19 2.82
CA ALA A 265 0.20 -20.43 2.28
C ALA A 265 1.72 -20.38 2.16
N ALA A 266 2.27 -19.21 1.78
CA ALA A 266 3.71 -18.98 1.67
C ALA A 266 4.38 -18.81 3.04
N ASP A 267 3.82 -17.99 3.91
CA ASP A 267 4.25 -17.80 5.29
C ASP A 267 3.06 -17.38 6.19
N PRO A 268 2.58 -18.27 7.08
CA PRO A 268 1.48 -17.93 7.99
C PRO A 268 1.71 -16.69 8.84
N LYS A 269 2.97 -16.35 9.16
CA LYS A 269 3.29 -15.15 9.96
C LYS A 269 2.93 -13.86 9.24
N SER A 270 2.90 -13.89 7.91
CA SER A 270 2.56 -12.72 7.09
C SER A 270 1.19 -12.13 7.40
N VAL A 271 0.27 -12.96 7.88
CA VAL A 271 -1.11 -12.60 8.23
C VAL A 271 -1.42 -12.74 9.72
N GLY A 272 -0.39 -12.83 10.56
CA GLY A 272 -0.54 -12.97 12.01
C GLY A 272 -0.76 -14.40 12.52
N GLY A 273 -0.42 -15.41 11.72
CA GLY A 273 -0.39 -16.83 12.10
C GLY A 273 -1.61 -17.64 11.66
N ALA A 274 -2.75 -17.00 11.38
CA ALA A 274 -3.96 -17.65 10.89
C ALA A 274 -4.69 -16.75 9.90
N LEU A 275 -5.39 -17.35 8.94
CA LEU A 275 -6.31 -16.59 8.10
C LEU A 275 -7.45 -16.05 8.96
N PRO A 276 -7.80 -14.75 8.80
CA PRO A 276 -8.98 -14.21 9.46
C PRO A 276 -10.25 -14.88 8.91
N ASP A 277 -11.28 -14.93 9.73
CA ASP A 277 -12.60 -15.39 9.32
C ASP A 277 -13.37 -14.31 8.54
N GLU A 278 -14.62 -14.63 8.20
CA GLU A 278 -15.51 -13.76 7.43
C GLU A 278 -15.80 -12.41 8.11
N GLU A 279 -15.68 -12.34 9.43
CA GLU A 279 -16.00 -11.14 10.22
C GLU A 279 -14.93 -10.04 10.08
N LEU A 280 -13.75 -10.35 9.48
CA LEU A 280 -12.82 -9.30 9.09
C LEU A 280 -13.45 -8.32 8.10
N TYR A 281 -14.31 -8.79 7.20
CA TYR A 281 -14.78 -8.01 6.05
C TYR A 281 -16.09 -7.29 6.38
N TYR A 282 -16.05 -5.95 6.35
CA TYR A 282 -17.25 -5.15 6.48
C TYR A 282 -17.99 -5.10 5.13
N LEU A 283 -19.21 -5.59 5.12
CA LEU A 283 -20.02 -5.67 3.89
C LEU A 283 -21.12 -4.62 3.80
N GLY A 284 -21.28 -3.75 4.83
CA GLY A 284 -22.30 -2.73 4.94
C GLY A 284 -23.42 -3.09 5.91
#